data_1456506f5f2ae7493298d73146c1703d
#
_entry.id   1456506f5f2ae7493298d73146c1703d
#
_cell.length_a   1.000
_cell.length_b   1.000
_cell.length_c   1.000
_cell.angle_alpha   90.00
_cell.angle_beta   90.00
_cell.angle_gamma   90.00
#
_symmetry.space_group_name_H-M   'P 1'
#
loop_
_entity.id
_entity.type
_entity.pdbx_description
1 polymer ?
#
loop_
_entity_poly.entity_id
_entity_poly.type
_entity_poly.pdbx_seq_one_letter_code
_entity_poly.pdbx_strand_id
1 'polypeptide(L)'
;MKLYTIAWQNRPLVCLENRPGRLTPLPYETMNHLLADRPDHRAGVLEKAGKGSGEFALAEVQVLAPIPHPRQDVICLGMNYQKHKTEAERFDAAAFTREKAQAVYFSKRATHCPGPGAPIPGHFDLVDSLDYETELAVILGRDAKNVTEAEAFDYVFGYTIVN
;
A
#
# COMPACT_ATOMS: atom_id res chain seq x y z
N MET A 1 10.63 -8.98 5.77
CA MET A 1 11.06 -7.59 6.00
C MET A 1 9.80 -6.74 6.10
N LYS A 2 9.71 -5.83 7.07
CA LYS A 2 8.60 -4.86 7.17
C LYS A 2 9.17 -3.45 7.18
N LEU A 3 8.53 -2.56 6.41
CA LEU A 3 8.85 -1.15 6.33
C LEU A 3 7.68 -0.33 6.87
N TYR A 4 8.00 0.75 7.54
CA TYR A 4 7.04 1.67 8.12
C TYR A 4 7.37 3.10 7.74
N THR A 5 6.34 3.92 7.58
CA THR A 5 6.44 5.37 7.64
C THR A 5 5.87 5.81 8.97
N ILE A 6 6.65 6.54 9.77
CA ILE A 6 6.23 7.06 11.07
C ILE A 6 6.25 8.58 11.09
N ALA A 7 5.47 9.20 11.97
CA ALA A 7 5.58 10.62 12.24
C ALA A 7 6.75 10.86 13.22
N TRP A 8 7.71 11.70 12.82
CA TRP A 8 8.84 12.09 13.65
C TRP A 8 9.17 13.56 13.45
N GLN A 9 9.17 14.36 14.51
CA GLN A 9 9.46 15.79 14.45
C GLN A 9 8.68 16.54 13.35
N ASN A 10 7.36 16.30 13.29
CA ASN A 10 6.43 16.89 12.32
C ASN A 10 6.70 16.56 10.83
N ARG A 11 7.41 15.48 10.56
CA ARG A 11 7.67 14.98 9.19
C ARG A 11 7.59 13.46 9.14
N PRO A 12 7.35 12.88 7.98
CA PRO A 12 7.45 11.43 7.80
C PRO A 12 8.92 10.98 7.93
N LEU A 13 9.10 9.79 8.47
CA LEU A 13 10.38 9.10 8.54
C LEU A 13 10.19 7.64 8.14
N VAL A 14 10.96 7.18 7.17
CA VAL A 14 10.92 5.78 6.72
C VAL A 14 11.80 4.93 7.62
N CYS A 15 11.25 3.82 8.10
CA CYS A 15 11.94 2.91 9.01
C CYS A 15 11.81 1.45 8.55
N LEU A 16 12.82 0.66 8.89
CA LEU A 16 12.82 -0.80 8.78
C LEU A 16 12.57 -1.43 10.14
N GLU A 17 11.64 -2.36 10.26
CA GLU A 17 11.55 -3.23 11.42
C GLU A 17 12.65 -4.30 11.34
N ASN A 18 13.75 -4.06 12.05
CA ASN A 18 14.91 -4.95 12.07
C ASN A 18 14.81 -6.04 13.14
N ARG A 19 13.99 -5.84 14.17
CA ARG A 19 13.59 -6.82 15.21
C ARG A 19 12.13 -6.60 15.54
N PRO A 20 11.39 -7.59 16.05
CA PRO A 20 9.99 -7.44 16.42
C PRO A 20 9.75 -6.20 17.31
N GLY A 21 8.94 -5.27 16.81
CA GLY A 21 8.60 -4.03 17.51
C GLY A 21 9.72 -2.98 17.59
N ARG A 22 10.84 -3.15 16.89
CA ARG A 22 11.97 -2.19 16.89
C ARG A 22 12.25 -1.70 15.48
N LEU A 23 12.33 -0.40 15.33
CA LEU A 23 12.48 0.28 14.05
C LEU A 23 13.84 0.96 13.94
N THR A 24 14.51 0.78 12.83
CA THR A 24 15.73 1.49 12.45
C THR A 24 15.40 2.49 11.33
N PRO A 25 15.72 3.79 11.48
CA PRO A 25 15.46 4.77 10.44
C PRO A 25 16.29 4.52 9.20
N LEU A 26 15.73 4.85 8.05
CA LEU A 26 16.39 4.78 6.76
C LEU A 26 16.75 6.19 6.26
N PRO A 27 17.78 6.33 5.41
CA PRO A 27 18.21 7.63 4.88
C PRO A 27 17.32 8.12 3.72
N TYR A 28 16.00 7.94 3.85
CA TYR A 28 15.02 8.37 2.87
C TYR A 28 13.96 9.25 3.54
N GLU A 29 13.71 10.42 2.99
CA GLU A 29 12.68 11.33 3.51
C GLU A 29 11.27 10.74 3.39
N THR A 30 11.01 9.97 2.31
CA THR A 30 9.72 9.36 2.06
C THR A 30 9.89 7.96 1.47
N MET A 31 8.84 7.16 1.54
CA MET A 31 8.80 5.86 0.86
C MET A 31 8.93 6.02 -0.67
N ASN A 32 8.43 7.12 -1.25
CA ASN A 32 8.61 7.41 -2.67
C ASN A 32 10.09 7.57 -3.04
N HIS A 33 10.90 8.20 -2.18
CA HIS A 33 12.35 8.31 -2.41
C HIS A 33 13.04 6.95 -2.34
N LEU A 34 12.65 6.11 -1.38
CA LEU A 34 13.13 4.74 -1.29
C LEU A 34 12.78 3.92 -2.54
N LEU A 35 11.53 4.02 -3.02
CA LEU A 35 11.07 3.30 -4.22
C LEU A 35 11.77 3.78 -5.49
N ALA A 36 12.08 5.07 -5.59
CA ALA A 36 12.75 5.67 -6.74
C ALA A 36 14.27 5.39 -6.78
N ASP A 37 14.85 4.93 -5.68
CA ASP A 37 16.27 4.61 -5.62
C ASP A 37 16.60 3.34 -6.42
N ARG A 38 17.85 3.27 -6.90
CA ARG A 38 18.32 2.11 -7.67
C ARG A 38 18.22 0.83 -6.83
N PRO A 39 17.73 -0.28 -7.39
CA PRO A 39 17.49 -1.52 -6.64
C PRO A 39 18.72 -2.00 -5.83
N ASP A 40 19.92 -1.97 -6.41
CA ASP A 40 21.15 -2.42 -5.74
C ASP A 40 21.53 -1.53 -4.55
N HIS A 41 21.44 -0.20 -4.72
CA HIS A 41 21.73 0.75 -3.63
C HIS A 41 20.71 0.59 -2.50
N ARG A 42 19.43 0.56 -2.84
CA ARG A 42 18.33 0.32 -1.89
C ARG A 42 18.53 -0.99 -1.12
N ALA A 43 18.89 -2.08 -1.79
CA ALA A 43 19.15 -3.37 -1.14
C ALA A 43 20.28 -3.26 -0.10
N GLY A 44 21.37 -2.59 -0.43
CA GLY A 44 22.47 -2.35 0.51
C GLY A 44 22.09 -1.52 1.72
N VAL A 45 21.26 -0.47 1.52
CA VAL A 45 20.70 0.35 2.62
C VAL A 45 19.83 -0.50 3.55
N LEU A 46 18.93 -1.30 2.99
CA LEU A 46 18.05 -2.17 3.77
C LEU A 46 18.81 -3.24 4.54
N GLU A 47 19.83 -3.85 3.92
CA GLU A 47 20.70 -4.82 4.59
C GLU A 47 21.44 -4.19 5.78
N LYS A 48 22.01 -3.01 5.58
CA LYS A 48 22.70 -2.28 6.66
C LYS A 48 21.75 -1.94 7.81
N ALA A 49 20.56 -1.43 7.50
CA ALA A 49 19.55 -1.11 8.51
C ALA A 49 19.06 -2.35 9.25
N GLY A 50 18.99 -3.51 8.59
CA GLY A 50 18.66 -4.79 9.23
C GLY A 50 19.61 -5.20 10.35
N LYS A 51 20.85 -4.72 10.32
CA LYS A 51 21.89 -4.92 11.36
C LYS A 51 21.87 -3.83 12.44
N GLY A 52 20.98 -2.83 12.32
CA GLY A 52 20.87 -1.70 13.23
C GLY A 52 20.35 -2.07 14.62
N SER A 53 20.45 -1.11 15.57
CA SER A 53 20.03 -1.29 16.98
C SER A 53 18.51 -1.25 17.18
N GLY A 54 17.75 -0.67 16.25
CA GLY A 54 16.31 -0.42 16.40
C GLY A 54 16.07 0.78 17.35
N GLU A 55 16.18 1.98 16.80
CA GLU A 55 16.18 3.23 17.59
C GLU A 55 14.81 3.55 18.19
N PHE A 56 13.72 3.20 17.46
CA PHE A 56 12.37 3.49 17.91
C PHE A 56 11.64 2.20 18.33
N ALA A 57 10.83 2.31 19.38
CA ALA A 57 9.84 1.28 19.68
C ALA A 57 8.57 1.52 18.85
N LEU A 58 8.12 0.51 18.11
CA LEU A 58 6.92 0.62 17.28
C LEU A 58 5.67 1.04 18.06
N ALA A 59 5.57 0.61 19.32
CA ALA A 59 4.45 0.95 20.20
C ALA A 59 4.46 2.41 20.70
N GLU A 60 5.56 3.13 20.53
CA GLU A 60 5.75 4.51 21.02
C GLU A 60 5.71 5.55 19.90
N VAL A 61 5.51 5.12 18.66
CA VAL A 61 5.49 6.01 17.49
C VAL A 61 4.13 6.01 16.82
N GLN A 62 3.78 7.14 16.22
CA GLN A 62 2.61 7.20 15.34
C GLN A 62 2.97 6.62 13.97
N VAL A 63 2.33 5.51 13.61
CA VAL A 63 2.45 4.91 12.29
C VAL A 63 1.57 5.67 11.31
N LEU A 64 2.12 6.04 10.17
CA LEU A 64 1.42 6.63 9.03
C LEU A 64 1.09 5.56 7.98
N ALA A 65 0.34 5.92 6.94
CA ALA A 65 0.27 5.07 5.76
C ALA A 65 1.68 4.80 5.23
N PRO A 66 1.96 3.63 4.64
CA PRO A 66 3.28 3.34 4.07
C PRO A 66 3.72 4.41 3.07
N ILE A 67 2.80 4.89 2.25
CA ILE A 67 2.99 5.98 1.30
C ILE A 67 1.89 7.03 1.57
N PRO A 68 2.11 8.01 2.47
CA PRO A 68 1.09 9.00 2.80
C PRO A 68 0.64 9.83 1.61
N HIS A 69 1.55 10.10 0.68
CA HIS A 69 1.30 10.87 -0.54
C HIS A 69 1.76 10.07 -1.75
N PRO A 70 0.89 9.24 -2.37
CA PRO A 70 1.22 8.52 -3.59
C PRO A 70 1.59 9.48 -4.73
N ARG A 71 2.55 9.08 -5.56
CA ARG A 71 2.96 9.86 -6.74
C ARG A 71 1.94 9.83 -7.87
N GLN A 72 1.10 8.82 -7.87
CA GLN A 72 0.08 8.56 -8.91
C GLN A 72 -1.20 8.08 -8.23
N ASP A 73 -2.29 8.06 -8.98
CA ASP A 73 -3.54 7.46 -8.56
C ASP A 73 -3.34 5.95 -8.26
N VAL A 74 -4.13 5.44 -7.31
CA VAL A 74 -4.17 4.01 -7.04
C VAL A 74 -4.99 3.33 -8.12
N ILE A 75 -4.40 2.36 -8.79
CA ILE A 75 -5.10 1.54 -9.80
C ILE A 75 -5.73 0.35 -9.09
N CYS A 76 -7.03 0.21 -9.26
CA CYS A 76 -7.84 -0.83 -8.63
C CYS A 76 -8.34 -1.85 -9.65
N LEU A 77 -8.53 -3.09 -9.20
CA LEU A 77 -9.15 -4.19 -9.96
C LEU A 77 -10.57 -4.41 -9.47
N GLY A 78 -11.55 -4.21 -10.33
CA GLY A 78 -12.95 -4.45 -10.01
C GLY A 78 -13.25 -5.96 -9.94
N MET A 79 -13.95 -6.37 -8.87
CA MET A 79 -14.45 -7.74 -8.67
C MET A 79 -13.35 -8.82 -8.76
N ASN A 80 -12.21 -8.55 -8.15
CA ASN A 80 -11.04 -9.43 -8.20
C ASN A 80 -11.14 -10.64 -7.24
N TYR A 81 -12.00 -10.58 -6.22
CA TYR A 81 -12.19 -11.66 -5.24
C TYR A 81 -13.42 -12.51 -5.56
N GLN A 82 -13.26 -13.84 -5.54
CA GLN A 82 -14.35 -14.77 -5.86
C GLN A 82 -15.57 -14.60 -4.95
N LYS A 83 -15.36 -14.33 -3.66
CA LYS A 83 -16.46 -14.09 -2.72
C LYS A 83 -17.25 -12.83 -3.06
N HIS A 84 -16.55 -11.76 -3.43
CA HIS A 84 -17.17 -10.51 -3.85
C HIS A 84 -17.99 -10.70 -5.15
N LYS A 85 -17.46 -11.46 -6.11
CA LYS A 85 -18.22 -11.82 -7.32
C LYS A 85 -19.52 -12.55 -6.97
N THR A 86 -19.47 -13.57 -6.12
CA THR A 86 -20.63 -14.35 -5.69
C THR A 86 -21.65 -13.50 -4.93
N GLU A 87 -21.19 -12.52 -4.14
CA GLU A 87 -22.05 -11.60 -3.43
C GLU A 87 -22.74 -10.62 -4.38
N ALA A 88 -22.02 -10.01 -5.29
CA ALA A 88 -22.55 -9.09 -6.31
C ALA A 88 -23.60 -9.78 -7.22
N GLU A 89 -23.40 -11.04 -7.57
CA GLU A 89 -24.37 -11.86 -8.33
C GLU A 89 -25.70 -12.04 -7.60
N ARG A 90 -25.72 -11.98 -6.27
CA ARG A 90 -26.96 -12.04 -5.47
C ARG A 90 -27.78 -10.75 -5.53
N PHE A 91 -27.14 -9.61 -5.74
CA PHE A 91 -27.79 -8.31 -5.83
C PHE A 91 -28.28 -7.99 -7.23
N ASP A 92 -27.50 -8.33 -8.25
CA ASP A 92 -27.87 -8.15 -9.66
C ASP A 92 -27.24 -9.22 -10.55
N ALA A 93 -27.89 -10.37 -10.65
CA ALA A 93 -27.42 -11.48 -11.48
C ALA A 93 -27.25 -11.09 -12.95
N ALA A 94 -28.12 -10.23 -13.50
CA ALA A 94 -28.09 -9.85 -14.91
C ALA A 94 -26.87 -8.98 -15.26
N ALA A 95 -26.42 -8.14 -14.31
CA ALA A 95 -25.25 -7.29 -14.49
C ALA A 95 -23.92 -8.05 -14.32
N PHE A 96 -23.90 -9.10 -13.48
CA PHE A 96 -22.64 -9.73 -13.02
C PHE A 96 -22.40 -11.16 -13.53
N THR A 97 -23.37 -11.80 -14.19
CA THR A 97 -23.24 -13.16 -14.75
C THR A 97 -22.45 -13.24 -16.07
N ARG A 98 -22.16 -12.11 -16.74
CA ARG A 98 -21.31 -12.13 -17.92
C ARG A 98 -19.87 -12.45 -17.53
N GLU A 99 -19.31 -13.54 -18.04
CA GLU A 99 -17.88 -13.77 -18.03
C GLU A 99 -17.18 -12.55 -18.67
N LYS A 100 -16.46 -11.78 -17.85
CA LYS A 100 -15.67 -10.67 -18.36
C LYS A 100 -14.41 -11.26 -18.98
N ALA A 101 -14.26 -11.15 -20.29
CA ALA A 101 -13.07 -11.58 -21.01
C ALA A 101 -11.78 -10.85 -20.59
N GLN A 102 -11.91 -9.74 -19.86
CA GLN A 102 -10.78 -8.90 -19.42
C GLN A 102 -11.02 -8.36 -18.01
N ALA A 103 -9.95 -8.14 -17.26
CA ALA A 103 -9.98 -7.48 -15.96
C ALA A 103 -10.50 -6.04 -16.10
N VAL A 104 -11.32 -5.61 -15.14
CA VAL A 104 -11.82 -4.23 -15.08
C VAL A 104 -10.88 -3.43 -14.19
N TYR A 105 -10.27 -2.41 -14.74
CA TYR A 105 -9.42 -1.47 -14.02
C TYR A 105 -10.14 -0.14 -13.84
N PHE A 106 -9.95 0.46 -12.68
CA PHE A 106 -10.36 1.83 -12.39
C PHE A 106 -9.34 2.50 -11.49
N SER A 107 -9.38 3.82 -11.36
CA SER A 107 -8.46 4.55 -10.49
C SER A 107 -9.19 5.24 -9.35
N LYS A 108 -8.54 5.27 -8.19
CA LYS A 108 -8.90 6.15 -7.06
C LYS A 108 -7.84 7.24 -6.96
N ARG A 109 -8.27 8.50 -7.04
CA ARG A 109 -7.38 9.62 -6.84
C ARG A 109 -7.01 9.74 -5.37
N ALA A 110 -5.75 9.51 -5.05
CA ALA A 110 -5.24 9.53 -3.69
C ALA A 110 -4.18 10.63 -3.53
N THR A 111 -4.59 11.80 -3.03
CA THR A 111 -3.66 12.89 -2.71
C THR A 111 -3.03 12.72 -1.33
N HIS A 112 -3.74 12.07 -0.42
CA HIS A 112 -3.29 11.73 0.92
C HIS A 112 -3.96 10.43 1.36
N CYS A 113 -3.16 9.50 1.88
CA CYS A 113 -3.62 8.26 2.50
C CYS A 113 -3.48 8.38 4.01
N PRO A 114 -4.57 8.27 4.78
CA PRO A 114 -4.51 8.26 6.23
C PRO A 114 -3.81 6.99 6.73
N GLY A 115 -3.17 7.10 7.91
CA GLY A 115 -2.50 5.97 8.55
C GLY A 115 -3.48 5.06 9.31
N PRO A 116 -2.96 3.96 9.90
CA PRO A 116 -3.76 3.04 10.71
C PRO A 116 -4.45 3.77 11.88
N GLY A 117 -5.73 3.46 12.09
CA GLY A 117 -6.53 4.06 13.17
C GLY A 117 -7.01 5.49 12.91
N ALA A 118 -6.69 6.08 11.77
CA ALA A 118 -7.25 7.37 11.39
C ALA A 118 -8.76 7.25 11.09
N PRO A 119 -9.56 8.29 11.41
CA PRO A 119 -10.99 8.26 11.12
C PRO A 119 -11.24 8.31 9.62
N ILE A 120 -12.26 7.58 9.17
CA ILE A 120 -12.79 7.64 7.81
C ILE A 120 -14.02 8.56 7.84
N PRO A 121 -14.02 9.72 7.13
CA PRO A 121 -15.18 10.59 7.05
C PRO A 121 -16.38 9.85 6.43
N GLY A 122 -17.47 9.75 7.14
CA GLY A 122 -18.65 8.98 6.70
C GLY A 122 -19.52 9.72 5.69
N HIS A 123 -19.48 11.06 5.67
CA HIS A 123 -20.35 11.89 4.82
C HIS A 123 -21.84 11.49 4.88
N PHE A 124 -22.33 11.18 6.09
CA PHE A 124 -23.72 10.75 6.31
C PHE A 124 -24.76 11.83 6.06
N ASP A 125 -24.33 13.03 5.70
CA ASP A 125 -25.14 14.08 5.07
C ASP A 125 -25.46 13.80 3.60
N LEU A 126 -24.70 12.91 2.95
CA LEU A 126 -24.82 12.58 1.51
C LEU A 126 -25.15 11.09 1.26
N VAL A 127 -24.81 10.21 2.19
CA VAL A 127 -24.99 8.76 2.05
C VAL A 127 -25.56 8.14 3.33
N ASP A 128 -26.37 7.09 3.19
CA ASP A 128 -27.01 6.43 4.33
C ASP A 128 -26.08 5.43 5.03
N SER A 129 -25.10 4.89 4.33
CA SER A 129 -24.16 3.91 4.86
C SER A 129 -22.83 3.91 4.12
N LEU A 130 -21.80 3.41 4.79
CA LEU A 130 -20.50 3.07 4.19
C LEU A 130 -20.32 1.56 4.22
N ASP A 131 -19.63 1.06 3.21
CA ASP A 131 -19.14 -0.31 3.22
C ASP A 131 -17.60 -0.32 3.35
N TYR A 132 -17.06 -1.38 3.93
CA TYR A 132 -15.61 -1.57 4.00
C TYR A 132 -15.13 -2.41 2.83
N GLU A 133 -13.96 -2.08 2.30
CA GLU A 133 -13.35 -2.82 1.20
C GLU A 133 -11.87 -3.12 1.54
N THR A 134 -11.64 -4.18 2.32
CA THR A 134 -10.28 -4.60 2.65
C THR A 134 -9.60 -5.20 1.43
N GLU A 135 -8.54 -4.55 0.95
CA GLU A 135 -7.83 -4.89 -0.28
C GLU A 135 -6.35 -5.14 -0.05
N LEU A 136 -5.78 -6.10 -0.81
CA LEU A 136 -4.34 -6.27 -0.92
C LEU A 136 -3.79 -5.30 -1.96
N ALA A 137 -3.00 -4.34 -1.52
CA ALA A 137 -2.30 -3.42 -2.41
C ALA A 137 -0.90 -3.94 -2.75
N VAL A 138 -0.57 -3.92 -4.03
CA VAL A 138 0.75 -4.26 -4.57
C VAL A 138 1.52 -2.97 -4.85
N ILE A 139 2.73 -2.85 -4.31
CA ILE A 139 3.60 -1.69 -4.51
C ILE A 139 4.68 -2.07 -5.51
N LEU A 140 4.75 -1.34 -6.62
CA LEU A 140 5.81 -1.52 -7.61
C LEU A 140 7.07 -0.78 -7.19
N GLY A 141 8.22 -1.41 -7.39
CA GLY A 141 9.53 -0.89 -7.02
C GLY A 141 10.33 -0.28 -8.17
N ARG A 142 9.76 -0.30 -9.37
CA ARG A 142 10.32 0.28 -10.60
C ARG A 142 9.23 0.45 -11.65
N ASP A 143 9.49 1.27 -12.65
CA ASP A 143 8.56 1.47 -13.76
C ASP A 143 8.36 0.15 -14.54
N ALA A 144 7.11 -0.14 -14.87
CA ALA A 144 6.70 -1.35 -15.58
C ALA A 144 5.95 -0.98 -16.87
N LYS A 145 6.41 -1.49 -18.02
CA LYS A 145 5.74 -1.33 -19.31
C LYS A 145 5.99 -2.56 -20.17
N ASN A 146 4.92 -3.13 -20.73
CA ASN A 146 4.99 -4.32 -21.57
C ASN A 146 5.75 -5.50 -20.91
N VAL A 147 5.52 -5.67 -19.60
CA VAL A 147 6.13 -6.74 -18.80
C VAL A 147 5.40 -8.04 -19.07
N THR A 148 6.12 -9.12 -19.24
CA THR A 148 5.53 -10.45 -19.36
C THR A 148 5.04 -10.96 -18.00
N GLU A 149 4.10 -11.91 -18.00
CA GLU A 149 3.61 -12.54 -16.78
C GLU A 149 4.77 -13.17 -15.97
N ALA A 150 5.72 -13.82 -16.64
CA ALA A 150 6.87 -14.45 -15.99
C ALA A 150 7.79 -13.45 -15.27
N GLU A 151 7.86 -12.21 -15.74
CA GLU A 151 8.70 -11.15 -15.17
C GLU A 151 7.96 -10.25 -14.18
N ALA A 152 6.62 -10.37 -14.07
CA ALA A 152 5.79 -9.42 -13.32
C ALA A 152 6.21 -9.28 -11.85
N PHE A 153 6.59 -10.37 -11.18
CA PHE A 153 7.01 -10.34 -9.78
C PHE A 153 8.34 -9.62 -9.56
N ASP A 154 9.20 -9.49 -10.57
CA ASP A 154 10.45 -8.73 -10.46
C ASP A 154 10.24 -7.23 -10.31
N TYR A 155 9.03 -6.75 -10.61
CA TYR A 155 8.63 -5.35 -10.47
C TYR A 155 7.96 -5.06 -9.13
N VAL A 156 7.58 -6.09 -8.38
CA VAL A 156 6.93 -5.94 -7.07
C VAL A 156 7.97 -5.62 -6.01
N PHE A 157 7.77 -4.51 -5.31
CA PHE A 157 8.57 -4.14 -4.14
C PHE A 157 8.02 -4.77 -2.87
N GLY A 158 6.71 -4.78 -2.72
CA GLY A 158 6.06 -5.31 -1.54
C GLY A 158 4.54 -5.16 -1.57
N TYR A 159 3.93 -5.43 -0.43
CA TYR A 159 2.49 -5.46 -0.26
C TYR A 159 2.08 -4.69 0.97
N THR A 160 0.87 -4.15 0.95
CA THR A 160 0.20 -3.59 2.13
C THR A 160 -1.31 -3.87 2.06
N ILE A 161 -2.00 -3.60 3.16
CA ILE A 161 -3.46 -3.68 3.22
C ILE A 161 -4.01 -2.26 3.20
N VAL A 162 -5.05 -2.04 2.42
CA VAL A 162 -5.79 -0.78 2.33
C VAL A 162 -7.29 -1.04 2.50
N ASN A 163 -8.02 0.01 2.79
CA ASN A 163 -9.47 0.02 2.85
C ASN A 163 -10.01 1.18 2.02
#